data_7109f439ad014102508236f1e21d1e79
#
_entry.id   7109f439ad014102508236f1e21d1e79
#
_cell.length_a   1.000
_cell.length_b   1.000
_cell.length_c   1.000
_cell.angle_alpha   90.00
_cell.angle_beta   90.00
_cell.angle_gamma   90.00
#
_symmetry.space_group_name_H-M   'P 1'
#
loop_
_entity.id
_entity.type
_entity.pdbx_description
1 polymer ?
#
loop_
_entity_poly.entity_id
_entity_poly.type
_entity_poly.pdbx_seq_one_letter_code
_entity_poly.pdbx_strand_id
1 'polypeptide(L)'
;MEEIRFDNRVVLVTGAGNGLGRSYSLEMAKRGAKVVVNDLGGSAFGDGSDKSAADLVVDEIKAGGGEAVANYDSVVDGARIVESALDRFGRIDVVINNAGILRDKTFHKMTSEDWDLIYDVHVKGAFEVTRAAWPHLRDQGYGRLIFTASAAGIYGNFGQTNYSMAKLALHGMSQTLALEGRAKNIFVNTIAPIAGSRLTETVMPKELVDALKPQFVMPLVLKLCDENSSETGGLFEVGAGWIGKVRWERTKGYAFSVSEGFSAEDINDKWDQITDFTDADHPASIGDANKPLIKNLKS
;
A
#
# COMPACT_ATOMS: atom_id res chain seq x y z
N MET A 1 -2.34 -22.38 -18.01
CA MET A 1 -2.87 -21.15 -17.40
C MET A 1 -2.62 -20.01 -18.37
N GLU A 2 -3.62 -19.19 -18.60
CA GLU A 2 -3.49 -18.01 -19.46
C GLU A 2 -2.55 -16.97 -18.82
N GLU A 3 -1.74 -16.31 -19.62
CA GLU A 3 -0.82 -15.28 -19.15
C GLU A 3 -1.61 -14.04 -18.74
N ILE A 4 -1.31 -13.46 -17.56
CA ILE A 4 -1.88 -12.18 -17.13
C ILE A 4 -1.30 -11.08 -18.01
N ARG A 5 -2.15 -10.33 -18.71
CA ARG A 5 -1.77 -9.25 -19.62
C ARG A 5 -2.47 -7.94 -19.26
N PHE A 6 -1.86 -6.85 -19.73
CA PHE A 6 -2.33 -5.49 -19.49
C PHE A 6 -2.44 -4.70 -20.81
N ASP A 7 -2.77 -5.36 -21.89
CA ASP A 7 -2.91 -4.72 -23.20
C ASP A 7 -3.96 -3.60 -23.13
N ASN A 8 -3.62 -2.44 -23.67
CA ASN A 8 -4.44 -1.22 -23.63
C ASN A 8 -4.71 -0.64 -22.22
N ARG A 9 -4.03 -1.10 -21.18
CA ARG A 9 -4.09 -0.54 -19.83
C ARG A 9 -2.97 0.47 -19.62
N VAL A 10 -3.29 1.55 -18.90
CA VAL A 10 -2.34 2.57 -18.48
C VAL A 10 -2.05 2.40 -16.99
N VAL A 11 -0.79 2.17 -16.67
CA VAL A 11 -0.29 1.91 -15.31
C VAL A 11 0.57 3.08 -14.85
N LEU A 12 0.20 3.69 -13.74
CA LEU A 12 1.00 4.68 -13.04
C LEU A 12 1.71 4.04 -11.86
N VAL A 13 3.03 4.18 -11.78
CA VAL A 13 3.84 3.71 -10.66
C VAL A 13 4.58 4.88 -10.05
N THR A 14 4.40 5.13 -8.75
CA THR A 14 5.15 6.15 -8.02
C THR A 14 6.41 5.55 -7.36
N GLY A 15 7.50 6.32 -7.27
CA GLY A 15 8.80 5.81 -6.82
C GLY A 15 9.33 4.72 -7.77
N ALA A 16 9.18 4.95 -9.08
CA ALA A 16 9.38 3.93 -10.11
C ALA A 16 10.81 3.87 -10.68
N GLY A 17 11.71 4.74 -10.28
CA GLY A 17 13.08 4.79 -10.80
C GLY A 17 13.98 3.66 -10.30
N ASN A 18 13.64 3.03 -9.17
CA ASN A 18 14.49 2.00 -8.55
C ASN A 18 13.66 0.91 -7.85
N GLY A 19 14.34 -0.17 -7.43
CA GLY A 19 13.80 -1.20 -6.56
C GLY A 19 12.50 -1.83 -7.05
N LEU A 20 11.51 -1.89 -6.16
CA LEU A 20 10.20 -2.47 -6.45
C LEU A 20 9.47 -1.72 -7.55
N GLY A 21 9.43 -0.37 -7.49
CA GLY A 21 8.71 0.44 -8.47
C GLY A 21 9.25 0.26 -9.89
N ARG A 22 10.58 0.21 -10.04
CA ARG A 22 11.22 -0.13 -11.32
C ARG A 22 10.82 -1.53 -11.80
N SER A 23 10.84 -2.53 -10.91
CA SER A 23 10.44 -3.91 -11.24
C SER A 23 8.98 -3.97 -11.71
N TYR A 24 8.08 -3.24 -11.05
CA TYR A 24 6.67 -3.16 -11.46
C TYR A 24 6.52 -2.53 -12.84
N SER A 25 7.19 -1.41 -13.10
CA SER A 25 7.13 -0.69 -14.37
C SER A 25 7.58 -1.55 -15.54
N LEU A 26 8.72 -2.23 -15.40
CA LEU A 26 9.26 -3.09 -16.44
C LEU A 26 8.38 -4.30 -16.74
N GLU A 27 7.91 -4.99 -15.72
CA GLU A 27 7.11 -6.21 -15.92
C GLU A 27 5.69 -5.89 -16.43
N MET A 28 5.07 -4.79 -15.96
CA MET A 28 3.79 -4.32 -16.50
C MET A 28 3.91 -3.95 -17.98
N ALA A 29 4.97 -3.21 -18.36
CA ALA A 29 5.22 -2.86 -19.76
C ALA A 29 5.46 -4.09 -20.65
N LYS A 30 6.25 -5.06 -20.18
CA LYS A 30 6.48 -6.33 -20.86
C LYS A 30 5.18 -7.11 -21.14
N ARG A 31 4.16 -6.92 -20.29
CA ARG A 31 2.83 -7.52 -20.40
C ARG A 31 1.82 -6.66 -21.15
N GLY A 32 2.29 -5.62 -21.85
CA GLY A 32 1.48 -4.80 -22.76
C GLY A 32 0.90 -3.53 -22.16
N ALA A 33 1.22 -3.19 -20.90
CA ALA A 33 0.79 -1.93 -20.31
C ALA A 33 1.55 -0.73 -20.92
N LYS A 34 0.88 0.42 -20.98
CA LYS A 34 1.50 1.73 -21.14
C LYS A 34 1.83 2.28 -19.76
N VAL A 35 3.05 2.71 -19.50
CA VAL A 35 3.52 3.00 -18.15
C VAL A 35 3.89 4.48 -17.96
N VAL A 36 3.36 5.09 -16.90
CA VAL A 36 3.87 6.35 -16.36
C VAL A 36 4.84 6.02 -15.23
N VAL A 37 6.10 6.33 -15.44
CA VAL A 37 7.20 6.13 -14.50
C VAL A 37 7.40 7.41 -13.70
N ASN A 38 6.79 7.52 -12.53
CA ASN A 38 6.97 8.68 -11.67
C ASN A 38 8.09 8.43 -10.66
N ASP A 39 9.10 9.28 -10.68
CA ASP A 39 10.15 9.31 -9.65
C ASP A 39 10.76 10.72 -9.55
N LEU A 40 10.80 11.27 -8.35
CA LEU A 40 11.44 12.55 -8.06
C LEU A 40 12.99 12.45 -8.18
N GLY A 41 13.53 11.23 -8.08
CA GLY A 41 14.97 10.98 -8.10
C GLY A 41 15.65 11.29 -6.76
N GLY A 42 14.91 11.40 -5.68
CA GLY A 42 15.46 11.62 -4.35
C GLY A 42 16.22 10.40 -3.80
N SER A 43 17.05 10.67 -2.78
CA SER A 43 17.71 9.61 -2.01
C SER A 43 16.71 8.76 -1.22
N ALA A 44 17.17 7.65 -0.62
CA ALA A 44 16.36 6.84 0.31
C ALA A 44 15.86 7.64 1.53
N PHE A 45 16.46 8.79 1.81
CA PHE A 45 16.10 9.68 2.91
C PHE A 45 15.26 10.89 2.48
N GLY A 46 14.91 11.00 1.20
CA GLY A 46 14.07 12.08 0.65
C GLY A 46 14.84 13.34 0.28
N ASP A 47 16.15 13.29 0.17
CA ASP A 47 16.98 14.44 -0.19
C ASP A 47 17.32 14.43 -1.68
N GLY A 48 17.31 15.63 -2.32
CA GLY A 48 17.70 15.83 -3.69
C GLY A 48 16.65 15.40 -4.73
N SER A 49 17.01 15.56 -6.01
CA SER A 49 16.22 15.10 -7.15
C SER A 49 17.15 14.77 -8.33
N ASP A 50 16.85 13.69 -9.04
CA ASP A 50 17.59 13.26 -10.23
C ASP A 50 16.63 12.62 -11.24
N LYS A 51 16.35 13.34 -12.31
CA LYS A 51 15.45 12.90 -13.39
C LYS A 51 15.92 11.64 -14.09
N SER A 52 17.22 11.36 -14.07
CA SER A 52 17.82 10.20 -14.76
C SER A 52 17.23 8.85 -14.27
N ALA A 53 16.79 8.75 -13.02
CA ALA A 53 16.23 7.52 -12.49
C ALA A 53 14.95 7.09 -13.23
N ALA A 54 14.02 8.02 -13.48
CA ALA A 54 12.82 7.74 -14.24
C ALA A 54 13.11 7.53 -15.73
N ASP A 55 14.01 8.35 -16.32
CA ASP A 55 14.39 8.27 -17.73
C ASP A 55 15.00 6.91 -18.07
N LEU A 56 15.92 6.41 -17.24
CA LEU A 56 16.54 5.09 -17.45
C LEU A 56 15.52 3.96 -17.52
N VAL A 57 14.48 3.98 -16.67
CA VAL A 57 13.42 2.98 -16.71
C VAL A 57 12.56 3.13 -17.96
N VAL A 58 12.25 4.35 -18.36
CA VAL A 58 11.50 4.63 -19.61
C VAL A 58 12.27 4.15 -20.83
N ASP A 59 13.58 4.41 -20.89
CA ASP A 59 14.42 3.99 -22.00
C ASP A 59 14.52 2.44 -22.07
N GLU A 60 14.63 1.77 -20.94
CA GLU A 60 14.62 0.31 -20.88
C GLU A 60 13.28 -0.28 -21.35
N ILE A 61 12.16 0.32 -20.95
CA ILE A 61 10.83 -0.09 -21.43
C ILE A 61 10.72 0.07 -22.93
N LYS A 62 11.14 1.22 -23.49
CA LYS A 62 11.13 1.50 -24.93
C LYS A 62 12.07 0.58 -25.71
N ALA A 63 13.25 0.31 -25.18
CA ALA A 63 14.19 -0.64 -25.79
C ALA A 63 13.62 -2.07 -25.87
N GLY A 64 12.75 -2.44 -24.88
CA GLY A 64 11.98 -3.69 -24.90
C GLY A 64 10.73 -3.66 -25.79
N GLY A 65 10.47 -2.58 -26.53
CA GLY A 65 9.31 -2.42 -27.41
C GLY A 65 8.02 -1.97 -26.70
N GLY A 66 8.09 -1.60 -25.42
CA GLY A 66 6.96 -1.08 -24.64
C GLY A 66 6.76 0.43 -24.80
N GLU A 67 5.67 0.95 -24.26
CA GLU A 67 5.35 2.37 -24.21
C GLU A 67 5.45 2.91 -22.78
N ALA A 68 6.25 3.97 -22.57
CA ALA A 68 6.35 4.64 -21.28
C ALA A 68 6.63 6.14 -21.40
N VAL A 69 6.30 6.87 -20.34
CA VAL A 69 6.64 8.29 -20.15
C VAL A 69 7.15 8.51 -18.72
N ALA A 70 8.18 9.35 -18.59
CA ALA A 70 8.69 9.76 -17.29
C ALA A 70 7.87 10.94 -16.73
N ASN A 71 7.70 10.96 -15.43
CA ASN A 71 7.18 12.08 -14.66
C ASN A 71 8.07 12.30 -13.43
N TYR A 72 8.40 13.56 -13.13
CA TYR A 72 9.37 13.94 -12.09
C TYR A 72 8.74 14.73 -10.94
N ASP A 73 7.42 14.87 -10.95
CA ASP A 73 6.72 15.61 -9.91
C ASP A 73 6.74 14.85 -8.58
N SER A 74 6.71 15.61 -7.49
CA SER A 74 6.53 15.05 -6.15
C SER A 74 5.16 14.39 -6.03
N VAL A 75 5.06 13.30 -5.28
CA VAL A 75 3.78 12.61 -5.04
C VAL A 75 2.73 13.50 -4.36
N VAL A 76 3.12 14.56 -3.68
CA VAL A 76 2.18 15.54 -3.12
C VAL A 76 1.52 16.42 -4.20
N ASP A 77 2.06 16.43 -5.39
CA ASP A 77 1.49 17.05 -6.59
C ASP A 77 0.74 16.04 -7.46
N GLY A 78 -0.02 15.15 -6.85
CA GLY A 78 -0.66 13.99 -7.49
C GLY A 78 -1.46 14.31 -8.75
N ALA A 79 -2.06 15.49 -8.86
CA ALA A 79 -2.78 15.92 -10.06
C ALA A 79 -1.87 15.95 -11.29
N ARG A 80 -0.66 16.54 -11.20
CA ARG A 80 0.30 16.61 -12.30
C ARG A 80 0.79 15.24 -12.74
N ILE A 81 0.93 14.32 -11.78
CA ILE A 81 1.34 12.96 -12.09
C ILE A 81 0.25 12.24 -12.88
N VAL A 82 -1.02 12.38 -12.49
CA VAL A 82 -2.16 11.78 -13.19
C VAL A 82 -2.38 12.45 -14.57
N GLU A 83 -2.24 13.77 -14.66
CA GLU A 83 -2.30 14.49 -15.94
C GLU A 83 -1.30 13.92 -16.97
N SER A 84 -0.09 13.52 -16.55
CA SER A 84 0.88 12.88 -17.45
C SER A 84 0.35 11.59 -18.10
N ALA A 85 -0.48 10.81 -17.37
CA ALA A 85 -1.11 9.62 -17.93
C ALA A 85 -2.22 9.99 -18.92
N LEU A 86 -3.05 10.97 -18.57
CA LEU A 86 -4.17 11.42 -19.38
C LEU A 86 -3.70 12.10 -20.68
N ASP A 87 -2.72 12.99 -20.59
CA ASP A 87 -2.16 13.71 -21.73
C ASP A 87 -1.46 12.77 -22.72
N ARG A 88 -0.72 11.79 -22.20
CA ARG A 88 0.07 10.88 -23.03
C ARG A 88 -0.74 9.73 -23.60
N PHE A 89 -1.69 9.17 -22.80
CA PHE A 89 -2.35 7.91 -23.09
C PHE A 89 -3.89 8.00 -23.09
N GLY A 90 -4.46 9.13 -22.69
CA GLY A 90 -5.91 9.39 -22.70
C GLY A 90 -6.70 8.68 -21.58
N ARG A 91 -6.03 7.94 -20.69
CA ARG A 91 -6.67 7.16 -19.62
C ARG A 91 -5.70 6.80 -18.49
N ILE A 92 -6.25 6.29 -17.40
CA ILE A 92 -5.50 5.65 -16.31
C ILE A 92 -6.30 4.45 -15.82
N ASP A 93 -5.67 3.29 -15.61
CA ASP A 93 -6.34 2.04 -15.23
C ASP A 93 -5.80 1.45 -13.92
N VAL A 94 -4.49 1.56 -13.71
CA VAL A 94 -3.81 1.00 -12.54
C VAL A 94 -2.96 2.08 -11.87
N VAL A 95 -3.04 2.18 -10.55
CA VAL A 95 -2.20 3.07 -9.74
C VAL A 95 -1.46 2.25 -8.69
N ILE A 96 -0.13 2.27 -8.74
CA ILE A 96 0.72 1.62 -7.75
C ILE A 96 1.38 2.70 -6.90
N ASN A 97 0.82 2.96 -5.72
CA ASN A 97 1.37 3.87 -4.73
C ASN A 97 2.53 3.19 -4.01
N ASN A 98 3.73 3.34 -4.56
CA ASN A 98 4.93 2.67 -4.09
C ASN A 98 5.99 3.65 -3.54
N ALA A 99 5.95 4.93 -3.89
CA ALA A 99 6.90 5.93 -3.40
C ALA A 99 7.06 5.89 -1.88
N GLY A 100 8.29 6.01 -1.42
CA GLY A 100 8.57 5.98 0.01
C GLY A 100 10.03 6.27 0.34
N ILE A 101 10.24 6.75 1.56
CA ILE A 101 11.52 7.13 2.14
C ILE A 101 11.59 6.66 3.59
N LEU A 102 12.77 6.75 4.22
CA LEU A 102 12.98 6.47 5.64
C LEU A 102 13.58 7.69 6.37
N ARG A 103 13.11 7.92 7.59
CA ARG A 103 13.65 8.88 8.56
C ARG A 103 13.59 8.25 9.95
N ASP A 104 14.35 7.15 10.10
CA ASP A 104 14.30 6.31 11.30
C ASP A 104 15.04 6.98 12.46
N LYS A 105 14.31 7.20 13.54
CA LYS A 105 14.83 7.72 14.82
C LYS A 105 13.97 7.21 15.96
N THR A 106 14.58 6.97 17.11
CA THR A 106 13.80 6.72 18.34
C THR A 106 12.87 7.89 18.62
N PHE A 107 11.67 7.61 19.13
CA PHE A 107 10.59 8.60 19.24
C PHE A 107 11.01 9.91 19.93
N HIS A 108 11.77 9.83 21.02
CA HIS A 108 12.25 11.01 21.74
C HIS A 108 13.31 11.85 20.99
N LYS A 109 13.88 11.33 19.91
CA LYS A 109 14.86 12.02 19.04
C LYS A 109 14.27 12.41 17.68
N MET A 110 13.05 11.97 17.39
CA MET A 110 12.36 12.26 16.14
C MET A 110 11.93 13.74 16.13
N THR A 111 12.24 14.43 15.04
CA THR A 111 11.83 15.83 14.87
C THR A 111 10.48 15.91 14.15
N SER A 112 9.82 17.08 14.21
CA SER A 112 8.60 17.31 13.43
C SER A 112 8.85 17.21 11.94
N GLU A 113 10.02 17.65 11.47
CA GLU A 113 10.41 17.57 10.06
C GLU A 113 10.56 16.11 9.60
N ASP A 114 11.14 15.23 10.43
CA ASP A 114 11.21 13.79 10.14
C ASP A 114 9.82 13.15 10.07
N TRP A 115 8.91 13.58 10.94
CA TRP A 115 7.52 13.14 10.97
C TRP A 115 6.74 13.63 9.76
N ASP A 116 6.78 14.93 9.49
CA ASP A 116 6.00 15.59 8.44
C ASP A 116 6.43 15.09 7.06
N LEU A 117 7.73 14.94 6.82
CA LEU A 117 8.25 14.42 5.54
C LEU A 117 7.78 12.98 5.27
N ILE A 118 7.80 12.10 6.27
CA ILE A 118 7.28 10.73 6.13
C ILE A 118 5.77 10.75 5.86
N TYR A 119 5.01 11.58 6.59
CA TYR A 119 3.59 11.74 6.35
C TYR A 119 3.30 12.26 4.94
N ASP A 120 3.98 13.32 4.50
CA ASP A 120 3.77 13.94 3.20
C ASP A 120 4.06 12.96 2.05
N VAL A 121 5.18 12.25 2.09
CA VAL A 121 5.54 11.32 1.02
C VAL A 121 4.62 10.08 1.00
N HIS A 122 4.41 9.44 2.14
CA HIS A 122 3.71 8.16 2.19
C HIS A 122 2.19 8.29 2.21
N VAL A 123 1.65 9.15 3.08
CA VAL A 123 0.20 9.23 3.30
C VAL A 123 -0.44 10.25 2.38
N LYS A 124 0.01 11.50 2.47
CA LYS A 124 -0.53 12.59 1.65
C LYS A 124 -0.26 12.37 0.16
N GLY A 125 0.96 11.93 -0.20
CA GLY A 125 1.30 11.64 -1.58
C GLY A 125 0.42 10.54 -2.19
N ALA A 126 0.25 9.42 -1.49
CA ALA A 126 -0.65 8.35 -1.94
C ALA A 126 -2.12 8.83 -2.02
N PHE A 127 -2.56 9.68 -1.08
CA PHE A 127 -3.88 10.30 -1.12
C PHE A 127 -4.04 11.21 -2.35
N GLU A 128 -3.10 12.14 -2.60
CA GLU A 128 -3.21 13.09 -3.71
C GLU A 128 -3.20 12.41 -5.07
N VAL A 129 -2.32 11.42 -5.28
CA VAL A 129 -2.28 10.63 -6.52
C VAL A 129 -3.58 9.84 -6.71
N THR A 130 -4.04 9.17 -5.66
CA THR A 130 -5.26 8.36 -5.73
C THR A 130 -6.49 9.24 -5.94
N ARG A 131 -6.59 10.37 -5.23
CA ARG A 131 -7.70 11.33 -5.36
C ARG A 131 -7.79 11.91 -6.76
N ALA A 132 -6.66 12.24 -7.38
CA ALA A 132 -6.61 12.74 -8.75
C ALA A 132 -7.03 11.67 -9.77
N ALA A 133 -6.63 10.41 -9.59
CA ALA A 133 -7.01 9.31 -10.48
C ALA A 133 -8.47 8.86 -10.30
N TRP A 134 -9.03 8.99 -9.10
CA TRP A 134 -10.30 8.38 -8.71
C TRP A 134 -11.51 8.74 -9.61
N PRO A 135 -11.74 9.99 -10.01
CA PRO A 135 -12.83 10.34 -10.94
C PRO A 135 -12.73 9.59 -12.26
N HIS A 136 -11.54 9.53 -12.84
CA HIS A 136 -11.27 8.86 -14.12
C HIS A 136 -11.54 7.35 -14.05
N LEU A 137 -11.07 6.70 -12.96
CA LEU A 137 -11.35 5.28 -12.72
C LEU A 137 -12.86 5.01 -12.56
N ARG A 138 -13.58 5.89 -11.86
CA ARG A 138 -15.03 5.77 -11.69
C ARG A 138 -15.80 5.95 -12.99
N ASP A 139 -15.42 6.92 -13.80
CA ASP A 139 -16.06 7.20 -15.09
C ASP A 139 -15.83 6.07 -16.09
N GLN A 140 -14.62 5.46 -16.07
CA GLN A 140 -14.29 4.29 -16.88
C GLN A 140 -14.97 3.00 -16.42
N GLY A 141 -15.41 2.91 -15.16
CA GLY A 141 -15.94 1.68 -14.57
C GLY A 141 -14.88 0.59 -14.42
N TYR A 142 -13.62 0.99 -14.20
CA TYR A 142 -12.49 0.10 -13.99
C TYR A 142 -11.36 0.80 -13.23
N GLY A 143 -10.76 0.12 -12.28
CA GLY A 143 -9.55 0.57 -11.59
C GLY A 143 -8.89 -0.54 -10.78
N ARG A 144 -7.57 -0.52 -10.70
CA ARG A 144 -6.79 -1.37 -9.78
C ARG A 144 -5.78 -0.49 -9.04
N LEU A 145 -5.85 -0.52 -7.72
CA LEU A 145 -4.98 0.29 -6.88
C LEU A 145 -4.20 -0.60 -5.92
N ILE A 146 -2.90 -0.37 -5.83
CA ILE A 146 -2.01 -1.04 -4.88
C ILE A 146 -1.38 0.02 -3.98
N PHE A 147 -1.49 -0.20 -2.67
CA PHE A 147 -0.79 0.57 -1.66
C PHE A 147 0.36 -0.25 -1.07
N THR A 148 1.54 0.32 -1.04
CA THR A 148 2.73 -0.34 -0.49
C THR A 148 2.89 0.01 0.99
N ALA A 149 2.37 -0.87 1.86
CA ALA A 149 2.56 -0.83 3.30
C ALA A 149 3.92 -1.45 3.71
N SER A 150 4.00 -1.99 4.92
CA SER A 150 5.16 -2.69 5.46
C SER A 150 4.76 -3.52 6.69
N ALA A 151 5.49 -4.58 6.97
CA ALA A 151 5.41 -5.30 8.24
C ALA A 151 5.63 -4.37 9.45
N ALA A 152 6.45 -3.33 9.30
CA ALA A 152 6.61 -2.31 10.34
C ALA A 152 5.30 -1.57 10.67
N GLY A 153 4.40 -1.39 9.69
CA GLY A 153 3.07 -0.83 9.94
C GLY A 153 2.13 -1.80 10.63
N ILE A 154 2.28 -3.11 10.39
CA ILE A 154 1.41 -4.15 10.95
C ILE A 154 1.83 -4.50 12.39
N TYR A 155 3.13 -4.68 12.62
CA TYR A 155 3.67 -5.22 13.87
C TYR A 155 4.46 -4.19 14.70
N GLY A 156 4.69 -3.00 14.16
CA GLY A 156 5.61 -2.02 14.74
C GLY A 156 7.07 -2.37 14.48
N ASN A 157 7.94 -1.35 14.53
CA ASN A 157 9.38 -1.54 14.51
C ASN A 157 10.08 -0.45 15.31
N PHE A 158 11.12 -0.81 16.06
CA PHE A 158 11.87 0.13 16.90
C PHE A 158 12.49 1.25 16.06
N GLY A 159 12.28 2.50 16.46
CA GLY A 159 12.81 3.67 15.77
C GLY A 159 12.03 4.12 14.53
N GLN A 160 10.87 3.49 14.23
CA GLN A 160 10.08 3.76 13.03
C GLN A 160 8.65 4.22 13.33
N THR A 161 8.43 5.00 14.39
CA THR A 161 7.08 5.42 14.78
C THR A 161 6.36 6.19 13.66
N ASN A 162 7.04 7.13 12.98
CA ASN A 162 6.52 7.86 11.83
C ASN A 162 6.22 6.93 10.64
N TYR A 163 7.16 6.08 10.28
CA TYR A 163 7.04 5.14 9.17
C TYR A 163 5.97 4.08 9.41
N SER A 164 5.94 3.48 10.60
CA SER A 164 4.93 2.48 10.99
C SER A 164 3.53 3.05 10.93
N MET A 165 3.33 4.25 11.49
CA MET A 165 2.06 4.99 11.39
C MET A 165 1.66 5.20 9.94
N ALA A 166 2.55 5.72 9.10
CA ALA A 166 2.27 6.01 7.71
C ALA A 166 1.90 4.74 6.91
N LYS A 167 2.64 3.65 7.13
CA LYS A 167 2.39 2.38 6.43
C LYS A 167 1.08 1.69 6.85
N LEU A 168 0.67 1.82 8.11
CA LEU A 168 -0.65 1.33 8.54
C LEU A 168 -1.79 2.23 8.04
N ALA A 169 -1.57 3.55 7.95
CA ALA A 169 -2.55 4.50 7.40
C ALA A 169 -2.92 4.16 5.95
N LEU A 170 -1.97 3.71 5.13
CA LEU A 170 -2.22 3.25 3.76
C LEU A 170 -3.21 2.08 3.70
N HIS A 171 -3.11 1.13 4.63
CA HIS A 171 -4.07 0.02 4.70
C HIS A 171 -5.46 0.50 5.11
N GLY A 172 -5.58 1.38 6.09
CA GLY A 172 -6.87 1.98 6.48
C GLY A 172 -7.55 2.71 5.32
N MET A 173 -6.79 3.50 4.54
CA MET A 173 -7.28 4.15 3.34
C MET A 173 -7.73 3.12 2.28
N SER A 174 -6.92 2.10 2.03
CA SER A 174 -7.23 1.01 1.09
C SER A 174 -8.52 0.28 1.42
N GLN A 175 -8.77 -0.05 2.69
CA GLN A 175 -9.99 -0.73 3.13
C GLN A 175 -11.26 0.09 2.79
N THR A 176 -11.24 1.40 3.05
CA THR A 176 -12.38 2.29 2.76
C THR A 176 -12.59 2.45 1.26
N LEU A 177 -11.53 2.72 0.51
CA LEU A 177 -11.59 2.86 -0.95
C LEU A 177 -12.06 1.56 -1.63
N ALA A 178 -11.74 0.39 -1.08
CA ALA A 178 -12.23 -0.89 -1.57
C ALA A 178 -13.77 -1.02 -1.47
N LEU A 179 -14.37 -0.46 -0.42
CA LEU A 179 -15.83 -0.40 -0.27
C LEU A 179 -16.46 0.58 -1.26
N GLU A 180 -15.89 1.78 -1.38
CA GLU A 180 -16.39 2.85 -2.26
C GLU A 180 -16.23 2.50 -3.75
N GLY A 181 -15.17 1.78 -4.10
CA GLY A 181 -14.84 1.43 -5.49
C GLY A 181 -15.58 0.23 -6.05
N ARG A 182 -16.07 -0.66 -5.19
CA ARG A 182 -16.60 -1.98 -5.59
C ARG A 182 -17.70 -1.89 -6.66
N ALA A 183 -18.65 -0.97 -6.52
CA ALA A 183 -19.75 -0.78 -7.47
C ALA A 183 -19.31 -0.24 -8.84
N LYS A 184 -18.05 0.21 -8.95
CA LYS A 184 -17.42 0.76 -10.16
C LYS A 184 -16.29 -0.12 -10.69
N ASN A 185 -16.21 -1.38 -10.24
CA ASN A 185 -15.12 -2.30 -10.60
C ASN A 185 -13.73 -1.70 -10.30
N ILE A 186 -13.64 -0.90 -9.23
CA ILE A 186 -12.36 -0.38 -8.72
C ILE A 186 -11.98 -1.23 -7.52
N PHE A 187 -10.87 -1.99 -7.65
CA PHE A 187 -10.38 -2.87 -6.60
C PHE A 187 -9.08 -2.31 -6.02
N VAL A 188 -9.01 -2.31 -4.70
CA VAL A 188 -7.97 -1.64 -3.93
C VAL A 188 -7.38 -2.62 -2.93
N ASN A 189 -6.08 -2.85 -2.99
CA ASN A 189 -5.38 -3.78 -2.11
C ASN A 189 -4.09 -3.18 -1.54
N THR A 190 -3.65 -3.73 -0.45
CA THR A 190 -2.41 -3.34 0.23
C THR A 190 -1.44 -4.51 0.21
N ILE A 191 -0.18 -4.23 -0.10
CA ILE A 191 0.92 -5.17 0.05
C ILE A 191 1.90 -4.68 1.12
N ALA A 192 2.46 -5.58 1.89
CA ALA A 192 3.56 -5.35 2.82
C ALA A 192 4.77 -6.17 2.35
N PRO A 193 5.55 -5.65 1.39
CA PRO A 193 6.62 -6.41 0.78
C PRO A 193 7.88 -6.45 1.65
N ILE A 194 8.60 -7.57 1.59
CA ILE A 194 9.98 -7.69 2.04
C ILE A 194 10.83 -7.96 0.80
N ALA A 195 11.58 -6.95 0.36
CA ALA A 195 12.43 -7.03 -0.83
C ALA A 195 13.72 -6.23 -0.64
N GLY A 196 14.79 -6.71 -1.27
CA GLY A 196 16.06 -6.00 -1.36
C GLY A 196 15.88 -4.67 -2.12
N SER A 197 16.21 -3.58 -1.45
CA SER A 197 16.12 -2.23 -1.99
C SER A 197 17.06 -1.30 -1.23
N ARG A 198 17.28 -0.09 -1.73
CA ARG A 198 18.04 0.95 -1.00
C ARG A 198 17.53 1.19 0.42
N LEU A 199 16.23 0.97 0.67
CA LEU A 199 15.63 1.13 1.99
C LEU A 199 15.99 -0.04 2.92
N THR A 200 15.97 -1.28 2.43
CA THR A 200 16.30 -2.47 3.23
C THR A 200 17.81 -2.62 3.48
N GLU A 201 18.66 -2.09 2.60
CA GLU A 201 20.12 -2.05 2.79
C GLU A 201 20.55 -1.28 4.05
N THR A 202 19.70 -0.36 4.52
CA THR A 202 19.98 0.42 5.74
C THR A 202 19.73 -0.37 7.03
N VAL A 203 18.99 -1.48 6.96
CA VAL A 203 18.49 -2.21 8.15
C VAL A 203 18.74 -3.71 8.13
N MET A 204 19.26 -4.28 7.02
CA MET A 204 19.51 -5.71 6.86
C MET A 204 20.94 -6.02 6.37
N PRO A 205 21.50 -7.19 6.71
CA PRO A 205 22.76 -7.67 6.13
C PRO A 205 22.67 -7.80 4.60
N LYS A 206 23.77 -7.48 3.91
CA LYS A 206 23.82 -7.47 2.44
C LYS A 206 23.42 -8.80 1.80
N GLU A 207 23.86 -9.93 2.36
CA GLU A 207 23.56 -11.27 1.86
C GLU A 207 22.03 -11.53 1.86
N LEU A 208 21.32 -11.02 2.87
CA LEU A 208 19.87 -11.14 2.96
C LEU A 208 19.19 -10.22 1.95
N VAL A 209 19.66 -8.98 1.80
CA VAL A 209 19.15 -8.02 0.80
C VAL A 209 19.30 -8.59 -0.61
N ASP A 210 20.46 -9.15 -0.94
CA ASP A 210 20.75 -9.77 -2.24
C ASP A 210 19.85 -11.00 -2.53
N ALA A 211 19.41 -11.71 -1.50
CA ALA A 211 18.49 -12.84 -1.62
C ALA A 211 17.02 -12.41 -1.76
N LEU A 212 16.64 -11.24 -1.23
CA LEU A 212 15.28 -10.70 -1.25
C LEU A 212 15.00 -9.92 -2.56
N LYS A 213 15.02 -10.62 -3.68
CA LYS A 213 14.86 -9.99 -5.00
C LYS A 213 13.47 -9.37 -5.18
N PRO A 214 13.35 -8.13 -5.72
CA PRO A 214 12.07 -7.48 -6.04
C PRO A 214 11.14 -8.34 -6.91
N GLN A 215 11.69 -9.21 -7.76
CA GLN A 215 10.95 -10.12 -8.63
C GLN A 215 10.06 -11.11 -7.87
N PHE A 216 10.32 -11.39 -6.60
CA PHE A 216 9.46 -12.25 -5.77
C PHE A 216 8.17 -11.58 -5.31
N VAL A 217 8.09 -10.24 -5.37
CA VAL A 217 6.90 -9.46 -5.04
C VAL A 217 5.98 -9.30 -6.25
N MET A 218 6.55 -9.22 -7.43
CA MET A 218 5.87 -8.88 -8.67
C MET A 218 4.68 -9.80 -9.02
N PRO A 219 4.75 -11.14 -8.87
CA PRO A 219 3.63 -12.02 -9.23
C PRO A 219 2.34 -11.72 -8.46
N LEU A 220 2.45 -11.31 -7.19
CA LEU A 220 1.28 -10.89 -6.41
C LEU A 220 0.67 -9.61 -6.96
N VAL A 221 1.51 -8.61 -7.28
CA VAL A 221 1.04 -7.32 -7.82
C VAL A 221 0.33 -7.54 -9.16
N LEU A 222 0.88 -8.37 -10.06
CA LEU A 222 0.20 -8.74 -11.30
C LEU A 222 -1.17 -9.38 -11.05
N LYS A 223 -1.24 -10.34 -10.12
CA LYS A 223 -2.50 -11.01 -9.76
C LYS A 223 -3.53 -10.04 -9.19
N LEU A 224 -3.13 -9.11 -8.34
CA LEU A 224 -4.04 -8.12 -7.76
C LEU A 224 -4.50 -7.06 -8.78
N CYS A 225 -3.70 -6.78 -9.81
CA CYS A 225 -4.03 -5.85 -10.89
C CYS A 225 -4.71 -6.51 -12.10
N ASP A 226 -4.75 -7.85 -12.16
CA ASP A 226 -5.42 -8.60 -13.23
C ASP A 226 -6.90 -8.20 -13.32
N GLU A 227 -7.41 -8.04 -14.55
CA GLU A 227 -8.81 -7.68 -14.77
C GLU A 227 -9.78 -8.75 -14.26
N ASN A 228 -9.37 -10.03 -14.27
CA ASN A 228 -10.12 -11.16 -13.72
C ASN A 228 -9.98 -11.33 -12.20
N SER A 229 -9.20 -10.48 -11.53
CA SER A 229 -9.11 -10.49 -10.07
C SER A 229 -10.38 -9.91 -9.47
N SER A 230 -10.92 -10.58 -8.45
CA SER A 230 -12.03 -10.09 -7.61
C SER A 230 -11.57 -9.64 -6.22
N GLU A 231 -10.26 -9.71 -5.95
CA GLU A 231 -9.70 -9.38 -4.63
C GLU A 231 -9.69 -7.86 -4.40
N THR A 232 -10.28 -7.42 -3.29
CA THR A 232 -10.31 -6.02 -2.88
C THR A 232 -10.38 -5.88 -1.36
N GLY A 233 -9.72 -4.88 -0.80
CA GLY A 233 -9.61 -4.62 0.64
C GLY A 233 -8.63 -5.55 1.36
N GLY A 234 -7.87 -6.36 0.61
CA GLY A 234 -6.89 -7.29 1.17
C GLY A 234 -5.60 -6.60 1.63
N LEU A 235 -4.98 -7.19 2.66
CA LEU A 235 -3.62 -6.91 3.10
C LEU A 235 -2.78 -8.17 2.91
N PHE A 236 -1.65 -8.06 2.22
CA PHE A 236 -0.79 -9.20 1.90
C PHE A 236 0.66 -8.93 2.29
N GLU A 237 1.26 -9.83 3.03
CA GLU A 237 2.72 -9.89 3.19
C GLU A 237 3.31 -10.73 2.06
N VAL A 238 4.43 -10.29 1.51
CA VAL A 238 5.06 -10.96 0.36
C VAL A 238 6.58 -10.75 0.34
N GLY A 239 7.33 -11.82 0.13
CA GLY A 239 8.79 -11.75 -0.01
C GLY A 239 9.40 -13.16 -0.08
N ALA A 240 10.60 -13.28 -0.65
CA ALA A 240 11.35 -14.54 -0.74
C ALA A 240 10.53 -15.74 -1.27
N GLY A 241 9.54 -15.48 -2.15
CA GLY A 241 8.67 -16.55 -2.69
C GLY A 241 7.51 -16.94 -1.78
N TRP A 242 7.36 -16.33 -0.60
CA TRP A 242 6.23 -16.55 0.30
C TRP A 242 5.21 -15.42 0.18
N ILE A 243 3.91 -15.77 0.24
CA ILE A 243 2.77 -14.84 0.20
C ILE A 243 1.76 -15.26 1.25
N GLY A 244 1.37 -14.34 2.13
CA GLY A 244 0.33 -14.52 3.13
C GLY A 244 -0.69 -13.39 3.14
N LYS A 245 -1.98 -13.71 3.32
CA LYS A 245 -3.03 -12.71 3.54
C LYS A 245 -3.20 -12.47 5.02
N VAL A 246 -3.18 -11.21 5.44
CA VAL A 246 -3.34 -10.78 6.83
C VAL A 246 -4.80 -10.36 7.08
N ARG A 247 -5.31 -10.63 8.27
CA ARG A 247 -6.60 -10.15 8.77
C ARG A 247 -6.50 -9.78 10.24
N TRP A 248 -7.46 -8.98 10.72
CA TRP A 248 -7.61 -8.70 12.13
C TRP A 248 -8.31 -9.86 12.84
N GLU A 249 -7.88 -10.13 14.06
CA GLU A 249 -8.49 -11.06 14.99
C GLU A 249 -8.87 -10.32 16.26
N ARG A 250 -9.99 -10.71 16.90
CA ARG A 250 -10.51 -10.08 18.11
C ARG A 250 -11.02 -11.13 19.07
N THR A 251 -10.70 -10.99 20.36
CA THR A 251 -11.28 -11.83 21.41
C THR A 251 -12.79 -11.70 21.43
N LYS A 252 -13.50 -12.66 22.04
CA LYS A 252 -14.95 -12.54 22.31
C LYS A 252 -15.25 -11.43 23.31
N GLY A 253 -14.29 -11.08 24.15
CA GLY A 253 -14.45 -10.11 25.22
C GLY A 253 -15.41 -10.59 26.31
N TYR A 254 -15.84 -9.66 27.15
CA TYR A 254 -16.83 -9.86 28.21
C TYR A 254 -17.94 -8.83 28.11
N ALA A 255 -19.18 -9.21 28.38
CA ALA A 255 -20.33 -8.31 28.36
C ALA A 255 -20.77 -8.00 29.82
N PHE A 256 -20.51 -6.77 30.25
CA PHE A 256 -21.00 -6.27 31.54
C PHE A 256 -22.45 -5.80 31.42
N SER A 257 -23.20 -5.84 32.52
CA SER A 257 -24.55 -5.29 32.57
C SER A 257 -24.54 -3.79 32.40
N VAL A 258 -25.21 -3.28 31.36
CA VAL A 258 -25.32 -1.83 31.14
C VAL A 258 -26.23 -1.16 32.15
N SER A 259 -27.28 -1.85 32.62
CA SER A 259 -28.25 -1.31 33.58
C SER A 259 -27.72 -1.24 35.02
N GLU A 260 -26.84 -2.16 35.40
CA GLU A 260 -26.24 -2.17 36.74
C GLU A 260 -24.95 -1.32 36.81
N GLY A 261 -24.33 -1.07 35.63
CA GLY A 261 -23.01 -0.46 35.54
C GLY A 261 -21.89 -1.46 35.87
N PHE A 262 -20.65 -0.99 35.75
CA PHE A 262 -19.45 -1.77 36.12
C PHE A 262 -18.29 -0.83 36.44
N SER A 263 -17.39 -1.29 37.28
CA SER A 263 -16.22 -0.56 37.77
C SER A 263 -14.93 -1.01 37.04
N ALA A 264 -13.83 -0.31 37.34
CA ALA A 264 -12.51 -0.73 36.89
C ALA A 264 -12.07 -2.06 37.52
N GLU A 265 -12.51 -2.31 38.76
CA GLU A 265 -12.25 -3.53 39.51
C GLU A 265 -12.96 -4.71 38.86
N ASP A 266 -14.20 -4.53 38.39
CA ASP A 266 -14.95 -5.56 37.64
C ASP A 266 -14.24 -5.92 36.32
N ILE A 267 -13.66 -4.93 35.65
CA ILE A 267 -12.83 -5.16 34.44
C ILE A 267 -11.59 -5.99 34.80
N ASN A 268 -10.92 -5.64 35.92
CA ASN A 268 -9.74 -6.35 36.36
C ASN A 268 -10.04 -7.81 36.67
N ASP A 269 -11.18 -8.11 37.34
CA ASP A 269 -11.63 -9.45 37.65
C ASP A 269 -11.98 -10.30 36.42
N LYS A 270 -12.29 -9.66 35.30
CA LYS A 270 -12.62 -10.32 34.01
C LYS A 270 -11.51 -10.22 32.98
N TRP A 271 -10.34 -9.66 33.33
CA TRP A 271 -9.27 -9.35 32.39
C TRP A 271 -8.80 -10.54 31.57
N ASP A 272 -8.60 -11.69 32.19
CA ASP A 272 -8.16 -12.91 31.51
C ASP A 272 -9.19 -13.36 30.45
N GLN A 273 -10.49 -13.24 30.75
CA GLN A 273 -11.56 -13.57 29.81
C GLN A 273 -11.66 -12.53 28.66
N ILE A 274 -11.45 -11.25 28.99
CA ILE A 274 -11.46 -10.16 27.99
C ILE A 274 -10.34 -10.35 26.97
N THR A 275 -9.19 -10.85 27.41
CA THR A 275 -7.96 -10.97 26.59
C THR A 275 -7.72 -12.37 26.03
N ASP A 276 -8.63 -13.32 26.25
CA ASP A 276 -8.51 -14.71 25.79
C ASP A 276 -8.85 -14.84 24.29
N PHE A 277 -7.85 -15.26 23.50
CA PHE A 277 -7.97 -15.51 22.06
C PHE A 277 -8.36 -16.95 21.70
N THR A 278 -8.62 -17.82 22.66
CA THR A 278 -8.93 -19.25 22.43
C THR A 278 -10.12 -19.44 21.48
N ASP A 279 -11.14 -18.59 21.57
CA ASP A 279 -12.32 -18.56 20.68
C ASP A 279 -12.47 -17.15 20.06
N ALA A 280 -11.46 -16.72 19.31
CA ALA A 280 -11.45 -15.41 18.71
C ALA A 280 -12.39 -15.31 17.49
N ASP A 281 -12.83 -14.10 17.17
CA ASP A 281 -13.61 -13.80 15.98
C ASP A 281 -12.85 -12.91 14.98
N HIS A 282 -13.35 -12.86 13.74
CA HIS A 282 -12.68 -12.19 12.62
C HIS A 282 -13.66 -11.21 11.95
N PRO A 283 -13.98 -10.06 12.59
CA PRO A 283 -14.91 -9.10 12.01
C PRO A 283 -14.37 -8.56 10.69
N ALA A 284 -15.18 -8.66 9.66
CA ALA A 284 -14.83 -8.21 8.31
C ALA A 284 -15.45 -6.85 7.93
N SER A 285 -16.27 -6.28 8.82
CA SER A 285 -16.95 -5.01 8.59
C SER A 285 -17.22 -4.28 9.92
N ILE A 286 -17.51 -2.98 9.85
CA ILE A 286 -17.99 -2.20 11.00
C ILE A 286 -19.30 -2.82 11.57
N GLY A 287 -20.18 -3.34 10.69
CA GLY A 287 -21.39 -4.02 11.11
C GLY A 287 -21.07 -5.27 11.95
N ASP A 288 -20.09 -6.08 11.54
CA ASP A 288 -19.65 -7.25 12.33
C ASP A 288 -18.99 -6.82 13.64
N ALA A 289 -18.17 -5.77 13.61
CA ALA A 289 -17.53 -5.24 14.81
C ALA A 289 -18.53 -4.79 15.87
N ASN A 290 -19.68 -4.25 15.47
CA ASN A 290 -20.72 -3.74 16.38
C ASN A 290 -21.69 -4.83 16.90
N LYS A 291 -21.72 -6.04 16.34
CA LYS A 291 -22.66 -7.10 16.75
C LYS A 291 -22.65 -7.40 18.27
N PRO A 292 -21.49 -7.57 18.94
CA PRO A 292 -21.46 -7.81 20.38
C PRO A 292 -22.03 -6.65 21.19
N LEU A 293 -21.72 -5.40 20.79
CA LEU A 293 -22.24 -4.20 21.46
C LEU A 293 -23.76 -4.13 21.38
N ILE A 294 -24.32 -4.31 20.16
CA ILE A 294 -25.76 -4.28 19.93
C ILE A 294 -26.46 -5.43 20.68
N LYS A 295 -25.84 -6.61 20.77
CA LYS A 295 -26.37 -7.74 21.54
C LYS A 295 -26.42 -7.39 23.02
N ASN A 296 -25.36 -6.81 23.59
CA ASN A 296 -25.28 -6.44 24.99
C ASN A 296 -26.28 -5.34 25.40
N LEU A 297 -26.56 -4.38 24.48
CA LEU A 297 -27.56 -3.32 24.73
C LEU A 297 -29.00 -3.84 24.77
N LYS A 298 -29.26 -5.07 24.32
CA LYS A 298 -30.60 -5.70 24.29
C LYS A 298 -30.82 -6.73 25.39
N SER A 299 -29.77 -7.08 26.11
CA SER A 299 -29.81 -8.00 27.25
C SER A 299 -30.10 -7.23 28.53
#